data_bcd5a952ba26c69d1acd173e86502c9d
#
_entry.id   bcd5a952ba26c69d1acd173e86502c9d
#
_cell.length_a   1.000
_cell.length_b   1.000
_cell.length_c   1.000
_cell.angle_alpha   90.00
_cell.angle_beta   90.00
_cell.angle_gamma   90.00
#
_symmetry.space_group_name_H-M   'P 1'
#
loop_
_entity.id
_entity.type
_entity.pdbx_description
1 polymer ?
#
loop_
_entity_poly.entity_id
_entity_poly.type
_entity_poly.pdbx_seq_one_letter_code
_entity_poly.pdbx_strand_id
1 'polypeptide(L)'
;MSTEAVFIGLGSNIGDSTTIIEQAIVALGKIRNCKLRGRSSLYRSAALGDMHQDDYINAIAWLDTSLEPMPLLLELQSIEYAFYRNRHREERWAPRTLDLDIILFGNRVIEDSHLTVPHPEFAKRRFVLEPMLEVDGDRFIPGYGSLRYLIDNAPPLRMEKLATADG
;
A
#
# COMPACT_ATOMS: atom_id res chain seq x y z
N MET A 1 -9.69 10.10 -21.95
CA MET A 1 -10.38 9.55 -20.78
C MET A 1 -9.84 10.18 -19.52
N SER A 2 -10.73 10.51 -18.61
CA SER A 2 -10.29 11.05 -17.34
C SER A 2 -9.68 9.95 -16.47
N THR A 3 -8.70 10.33 -15.65
CA THR A 3 -8.09 9.44 -14.71
C THR A 3 -8.32 9.92 -13.29
N GLU A 4 -8.20 9.03 -12.34
CA GLU A 4 -8.24 9.37 -10.93
C GLU A 4 -6.95 8.94 -10.25
N ALA A 5 -6.56 9.71 -9.24
CA ALA A 5 -5.41 9.38 -8.43
C ALA A 5 -5.80 8.31 -7.41
N VAL A 6 -5.04 7.23 -7.38
CA VAL A 6 -5.29 6.12 -6.47
C VAL A 6 -4.02 5.86 -5.67
N PHE A 7 -4.17 5.72 -4.36
CA PHE A 7 -3.04 5.40 -3.49
C PHE A 7 -3.13 3.94 -3.05
N ILE A 8 -2.06 3.22 -3.31
CA ILE A 8 -1.96 1.78 -3.01
C ILE A 8 -0.98 1.60 -1.86
N GLY A 9 -1.42 0.91 -0.81
CA GLY A 9 -0.52 0.49 0.26
C GLY A 9 0.09 -0.86 -0.08
N LEU A 10 1.39 -0.98 0.08
CA LEU A 10 2.11 -2.24 -0.12
C LEU A 10 2.72 -2.66 1.21
N GLY A 11 2.61 -3.95 1.52
CA GLY A 11 3.20 -4.50 2.73
C GLY A 11 3.71 -5.91 2.51
N SER A 12 4.82 -6.23 3.19
CA SER A 12 5.40 -7.57 3.15
C SER A 12 6.24 -7.78 4.41
N ASN A 13 6.19 -8.99 4.99
CA ASN A 13 7.05 -9.32 6.12
C ASN A 13 7.65 -10.72 6.03
N ILE A 14 7.60 -11.33 4.85
CA ILE A 14 8.08 -12.69 4.65
C ILE A 14 9.06 -12.72 3.49
N GLY A 15 10.18 -13.40 3.72
CA GLY A 15 11.21 -13.54 2.70
C GLY A 15 11.98 -12.25 2.48
N ASP A 16 12.40 -12.02 1.26
CA ASP A 16 13.11 -10.78 0.90
C ASP A 16 12.10 -9.68 0.61
N SER A 17 11.57 -9.10 1.69
CA SER A 17 10.46 -8.14 1.62
C SER A 17 10.81 -6.89 0.83
N THR A 18 12.05 -6.40 0.93
CA THR A 18 12.43 -5.19 0.18
C THR A 18 12.39 -5.45 -1.33
N THR A 19 12.92 -6.59 -1.77
CA THR A 19 12.87 -6.96 -3.17
C THR A 19 11.43 -7.19 -3.64
N ILE A 20 10.63 -7.85 -2.83
CA ILE A 20 9.22 -8.10 -3.16
C ILE A 20 8.47 -6.78 -3.36
N ILE A 21 8.64 -5.82 -2.45
CA ILE A 21 7.96 -4.51 -2.56
C ILE A 21 8.44 -3.77 -3.80
N GLU A 22 9.75 -3.75 -4.07
CA GLU A 22 10.27 -3.07 -5.27
C GLU A 22 9.71 -3.69 -6.56
N GLN A 23 9.66 -5.00 -6.63
CA GLN A 23 9.10 -5.70 -7.79
C GLN A 23 7.60 -5.44 -7.92
N ALA A 24 6.90 -5.37 -6.80
CA ALA A 24 5.46 -5.09 -6.82
C ALA A 24 5.18 -3.67 -7.34
N ILE A 25 6.00 -2.70 -6.97
CA ILE A 25 5.85 -1.33 -7.47
C ILE A 25 6.03 -1.30 -9.00
N VAL A 26 7.02 -2.03 -9.50
CA VAL A 26 7.20 -2.16 -10.96
C VAL A 26 5.94 -2.78 -11.59
N ALA A 27 5.40 -3.84 -10.98
CA ALA A 27 4.20 -4.50 -11.49
C ALA A 27 3.00 -3.56 -11.52
N LEU A 28 2.84 -2.70 -10.50
CA LEU A 28 1.75 -1.72 -10.50
C LEU A 28 1.83 -0.78 -11.70
N GLY A 29 3.03 -0.35 -12.07
CA GLY A 29 3.22 0.53 -13.21
C GLY A 29 2.92 -0.12 -14.55
N LYS A 30 2.80 -1.45 -14.59
CA LYS A 30 2.49 -2.20 -15.81
C LYS A 30 1.02 -2.57 -15.93
N ILE A 31 0.19 -2.24 -14.96
CA ILE A 31 -1.24 -2.51 -15.05
C ILE A 31 -1.82 -1.68 -16.21
N ARG A 32 -2.62 -2.35 -17.04
CA ARG A 32 -3.29 -1.69 -18.15
C ARG A 32 -4.16 -0.55 -17.65
N ASN A 33 -4.10 0.59 -18.32
CA ASN A 33 -4.85 1.80 -18.00
C ASN A 33 -4.44 2.45 -16.68
N CYS A 34 -3.26 2.11 -16.19
CA CYS A 34 -2.68 2.73 -15.00
C CYS A 34 -1.32 3.32 -15.34
N LYS A 35 -0.98 4.42 -14.68
CA LYS A 35 0.34 5.03 -14.79
C LYS A 35 0.86 5.29 -13.39
N LEU A 36 2.06 4.80 -13.10
CA LEU A 36 2.73 5.07 -11.83
C LEU A 36 3.22 6.51 -11.82
N ARG A 37 2.69 7.32 -10.91
CA ARG A 37 3.02 8.74 -10.80
C ARG A 37 4.05 9.03 -9.73
N GLY A 38 4.10 8.18 -8.72
CA GLY A 38 5.04 8.38 -7.62
C GLY A 38 5.04 7.18 -6.70
N ARG A 39 6.02 7.18 -5.82
CA ARG A 39 6.13 6.12 -4.83
C ARG A 39 6.90 6.65 -3.63
N SER A 40 6.65 6.07 -2.47
CA SER A 40 7.39 6.40 -1.26
C SER A 40 8.71 5.64 -1.20
N SER A 41 9.56 6.05 -0.25
CA SER A 41 10.63 5.19 0.23
C SER A 41 10.02 3.94 0.87
N LEU A 42 10.85 2.95 1.16
CA LEU A 42 10.44 1.80 1.94
C LEU A 42 10.56 2.12 3.43
N TYR A 43 9.63 1.62 4.21
CA TYR A 43 9.60 1.83 5.65
C TYR A 43 9.54 0.48 6.35
N ARG A 44 10.38 0.32 7.39
CA ARG A 44 10.30 -0.85 8.26
C ARG A 44 9.47 -0.47 9.48
N SER A 45 8.49 -1.28 9.80
CA SER A 45 7.66 -1.05 10.98
C SER A 45 7.48 -2.34 11.77
N ALA A 46 7.27 -2.19 13.09
CA ALA A 46 6.99 -3.33 13.93
C ALA A 46 5.68 -3.98 13.53
N ALA A 47 5.62 -5.32 13.57
CA ALA A 47 4.38 -6.03 13.34
C ALA A 47 3.39 -5.70 14.44
N LEU A 48 2.12 -5.46 14.04
CA LEU A 48 1.07 -5.17 15.00
C LEU A 48 0.62 -6.45 15.70
N GLY A 49 0.53 -6.40 17.01
CA GLY A 49 -0.09 -7.43 17.85
C GLY A 49 0.81 -8.58 18.25
N ASP A 50 1.51 -9.23 17.36
CA ASP A 50 2.30 -10.42 17.69
C ASP A 50 3.79 -10.08 17.76
N MET A 51 4.38 -10.24 18.93
CA MET A 51 5.78 -9.94 19.16
C MET A 51 6.76 -10.90 18.47
N HIS A 52 6.27 -12.03 17.99
CA HIS A 52 7.09 -13.04 17.35
C HIS A 52 7.12 -12.92 15.81
N GLN A 53 6.41 -11.96 15.25
CA GLN A 53 6.44 -11.74 13.81
C GLN A 53 7.59 -10.82 13.42
N ASP A 54 8.13 -11.04 12.23
CA ASP A 54 9.12 -10.14 11.66
C ASP A 54 8.50 -8.77 11.37
N ASP A 55 9.35 -7.75 11.34
CA ASP A 55 8.91 -6.41 10.97
C ASP A 55 8.37 -6.42 9.54
N TYR A 56 7.40 -5.53 9.29
CA TYR A 56 6.87 -5.31 7.94
C TYR A 56 7.73 -4.29 7.19
N ILE A 57 7.81 -4.50 5.89
CA ILE A 57 8.27 -3.47 4.97
C ILE A 57 7.03 -2.93 4.27
N ASN A 58 6.88 -1.61 4.28
CA ASN A 58 5.71 -0.92 3.74
C ASN A 58 6.12 0.18 2.79
N ALA A 59 5.24 0.48 1.85
CA ALA A 59 5.41 1.60 0.92
C ALA A 59 4.03 2.05 0.44
N ILE A 60 4.00 3.23 -0.17
CA ILE A 60 2.82 3.75 -0.86
C ILE A 60 3.20 3.98 -2.31
N ALA A 61 2.32 3.61 -3.21
CA ALA A 61 2.43 3.95 -4.62
C ALA A 61 1.23 4.81 -5.02
N TRP A 62 1.47 5.78 -5.90
CA TRP A 62 0.43 6.63 -6.45
C TRP A 62 0.26 6.27 -7.93
N LEU A 63 -0.95 5.83 -8.28
CA LEU A 63 -1.32 5.51 -9.65
C LEU A 63 -2.33 6.52 -10.15
N ASP A 64 -2.22 6.90 -11.43
CA ASP A 64 -3.34 7.49 -12.15
C ASP A 64 -3.98 6.36 -12.95
N THR A 65 -5.29 6.20 -12.84
CA THR A 65 -5.99 5.11 -13.51
C THR A 65 -7.28 5.58 -14.15
N SER A 66 -7.59 5.00 -15.30
CA SER A 66 -8.92 5.12 -15.90
C SER A 66 -9.79 3.89 -15.60
N LEU A 67 -9.25 2.92 -14.83
CA LEU A 67 -10.05 1.77 -14.39
C LEU A 67 -11.04 2.18 -13.31
N GLU A 68 -12.19 1.51 -13.30
CA GLU A 68 -13.09 1.58 -12.16
C GLU A 68 -12.53 0.79 -10.98
N PRO A 69 -13.04 1.02 -9.75
CA PRO A 69 -12.47 0.38 -8.56
C PRO A 69 -12.41 -1.15 -8.59
N MET A 70 -13.45 -1.82 -9.05
CA MET A 70 -13.44 -3.28 -9.04
C MET A 70 -12.45 -3.88 -10.04
N PRO A 71 -12.39 -3.42 -11.30
CA PRO A 71 -11.32 -3.89 -12.19
C PRO A 71 -9.92 -3.65 -11.62
N LEU A 72 -9.68 -2.52 -10.99
CA LEU A 72 -8.37 -2.27 -10.36
C LEU A 72 -8.12 -3.26 -9.22
N LEU A 73 -9.12 -3.48 -8.36
CA LEU A 73 -8.97 -4.44 -7.26
C LEU A 73 -8.60 -5.83 -7.79
N LEU A 74 -9.22 -6.27 -8.87
CA LEU A 74 -8.91 -7.57 -9.46
C LEU A 74 -7.48 -7.62 -9.99
N GLU A 75 -6.99 -6.52 -10.57
CA GLU A 75 -5.59 -6.46 -11.02
C GLU A 75 -4.63 -6.56 -9.83
N LEU A 76 -4.93 -5.90 -8.72
CA LEU A 76 -4.11 -5.97 -7.52
C LEU A 76 -4.09 -7.38 -6.95
N GLN A 77 -5.24 -8.04 -6.91
CA GLN A 77 -5.34 -9.42 -6.42
C GLN A 77 -4.55 -10.38 -7.32
N SER A 78 -4.55 -10.13 -8.62
CA SER A 78 -3.77 -10.92 -9.56
C SER A 78 -2.27 -10.79 -9.29
N ILE A 79 -1.80 -9.59 -8.98
CA ILE A 79 -0.41 -9.36 -8.61
C ILE A 79 -0.07 -10.07 -7.30
N GLU A 80 -0.90 -9.95 -6.27
CA GLU A 80 -0.71 -10.65 -5.01
C GLU A 80 -0.58 -12.17 -5.23
N TYR A 81 -1.48 -12.72 -6.03
CA TYR A 81 -1.47 -14.15 -6.33
C TYR A 81 -0.19 -14.58 -7.04
N ALA A 82 0.27 -13.78 -8.00
CA ALA A 82 1.50 -14.09 -8.73
C ALA A 82 2.71 -14.16 -7.80
N PHE A 83 2.82 -13.21 -6.85
CA PHE A 83 3.91 -13.20 -5.87
C PHE A 83 3.79 -14.39 -4.91
N TYR A 84 2.61 -14.68 -4.44
CA TYR A 84 2.39 -15.83 -3.57
C TYR A 84 2.76 -17.14 -4.27
N ARG A 85 2.28 -17.34 -5.48
CA ARG A 85 2.49 -18.57 -6.25
C ARG A 85 3.97 -18.80 -6.55
N ASN A 86 4.68 -17.77 -6.97
CA ASN A 86 6.09 -17.89 -7.33
C ASN A 86 6.96 -18.24 -6.14
N ARG A 87 6.59 -17.77 -4.96
CA ARG A 87 7.41 -17.96 -3.77
C ARG A 87 7.04 -19.22 -2.98
N HIS A 88 5.76 -19.56 -2.92
CA HIS A 88 5.25 -20.59 -2.02
C HIS A 88 4.56 -21.73 -2.72
N ARG A 89 4.87 -21.98 -3.98
CA ARG A 89 4.19 -23.02 -4.72
C ARG A 89 4.32 -24.41 -4.09
N GLU A 90 5.35 -24.62 -3.28
CA GLU A 90 5.59 -25.89 -2.60
C GLU A 90 5.17 -25.86 -1.13
N GLU A 91 4.74 -24.71 -0.63
CA GLU A 91 4.33 -24.54 0.75
C GLU A 91 2.88 -24.15 0.83
N ARG A 92 2.01 -25.13 0.97
CA ARG A 92 0.55 -24.96 0.90
C ARG A 92 -0.01 -23.94 1.89
N TRP A 93 0.62 -23.83 3.05
CA TRP A 93 0.07 -23.06 4.17
C TRP A 93 0.88 -21.81 4.47
N ALA A 94 1.77 -21.42 3.57
CA ALA A 94 2.57 -20.23 3.78
C ALA A 94 1.68 -18.98 3.78
N PRO A 95 1.97 -18.00 4.67
CA PRO A 95 1.24 -16.73 4.66
C PRO A 95 1.53 -15.95 3.39
N ARG A 96 0.72 -14.92 3.14
CA ARG A 96 0.91 -14.06 1.97
C ARG A 96 2.25 -13.35 2.04
N THR A 97 2.93 -13.26 0.89
CA THR A 97 4.19 -12.54 0.80
C THR A 97 4.01 -11.06 0.51
N LEU A 98 2.85 -10.68 -0.02
CA LEU A 98 2.57 -9.32 -0.46
C LEU A 98 1.10 -8.98 -0.23
N ASP A 99 0.87 -7.83 0.42
CA ASP A 99 -0.46 -7.27 0.53
C ASP A 99 -0.52 -5.97 -0.25
N LEU A 100 -1.55 -5.81 -1.07
CA LEU A 100 -1.83 -4.60 -1.83
C LEU A 100 -3.22 -4.11 -1.47
N ASP A 101 -3.30 -2.91 -0.91
CA ASP A 101 -4.57 -2.33 -0.48
C ASP A 101 -4.84 -1.02 -1.19
N ILE A 102 -6.08 -0.81 -1.64
CA ILE A 102 -6.50 0.50 -2.12
C ILE A 102 -6.78 1.36 -0.89
N ILE A 103 -5.96 2.39 -0.68
CA ILE A 103 -6.12 3.29 0.46
C ILE A 103 -7.08 4.42 0.12
N LEU A 104 -6.86 5.09 -0.99
CA LEU A 104 -7.73 6.15 -1.50
C LEU A 104 -7.95 5.94 -2.99
N PHE A 105 -9.13 6.29 -3.47
CA PHE A 105 -9.47 6.26 -4.89
C PHE A 105 -10.10 7.62 -5.24
N GLY A 106 -9.27 8.57 -5.67
CA GLY A 106 -9.69 9.94 -5.81
C GLY A 106 -10.27 10.46 -4.51
N ASN A 107 -11.44 11.08 -4.57
CA ASN A 107 -12.19 11.49 -3.38
C ASN A 107 -13.43 10.61 -3.17
N ARG A 108 -13.46 9.43 -3.77
CA ARG A 108 -14.60 8.54 -3.66
C ARG A 108 -14.72 7.96 -2.27
N VAL A 109 -15.97 7.72 -1.87
CA VAL A 109 -16.32 6.95 -0.68
C VAL A 109 -17.04 5.70 -1.17
N ILE A 110 -16.47 4.54 -0.90
CA ILE A 110 -16.99 3.26 -1.37
C ILE A 110 -17.19 2.35 -0.16
N GLU A 111 -18.38 1.81 -0.02
CA GLU A 111 -18.71 0.88 1.07
C GLU A 111 -19.49 -0.28 0.48
N ASP A 112 -18.81 -1.33 0.05
CA ASP A 112 -19.48 -2.52 -0.44
C ASP A 112 -18.81 -3.78 0.12
N SER A 113 -19.30 -4.94 -0.27
CA SER A 113 -18.83 -6.21 0.30
C SER A 113 -17.41 -6.58 -0.09
N HIS A 114 -16.86 -5.95 -1.13
CA HIS A 114 -15.54 -6.30 -1.64
C HIS A 114 -14.51 -5.21 -1.40
N LEU A 115 -14.94 -3.96 -1.21
CA LEU A 115 -14.03 -2.83 -1.14
C LEU A 115 -14.62 -1.72 -0.29
N THR A 116 -13.82 -1.21 0.64
CA THR A 116 -14.13 -0.01 1.41
C THR A 116 -13.04 1.02 1.20
N VAL A 117 -13.42 2.21 0.75
CA VAL A 117 -12.50 3.31 0.46
C VAL A 117 -13.09 4.59 1.06
N PRO A 118 -12.33 5.39 1.81
CA PRO A 118 -10.95 5.17 2.24
C PRO A 118 -10.81 3.87 3.02
N HIS A 119 -9.60 3.27 2.97
CA HIS A 119 -9.35 2.04 3.71
C HIS A 119 -9.74 2.22 5.18
N PRO A 120 -10.50 1.28 5.79
CA PRO A 120 -11.10 1.52 7.11
C PRO A 120 -10.09 1.79 8.23
N GLU A 121 -8.86 1.29 8.10
CA GLU A 121 -7.87 1.44 9.14
C GLU A 121 -6.77 2.47 8.81
N PHE A 122 -6.85 3.14 7.65
CA PHE A 122 -5.72 3.95 7.19
C PHE A 122 -5.38 5.10 8.16
N ALA A 123 -6.39 5.69 8.78
CA ALA A 123 -6.18 6.84 9.67
C ALA A 123 -5.47 6.48 10.97
N LYS A 124 -5.36 5.19 11.29
CA LYS A 124 -4.71 4.69 12.49
C LYS A 124 -3.34 4.07 12.21
N ARG A 125 -2.91 4.06 10.96
CA ARG A 125 -1.71 3.33 10.55
C ARG A 125 -0.62 4.28 10.07
N ARG A 126 0.34 4.59 10.95
CA ARG A 126 1.46 5.44 10.58
C ARG A 126 2.24 4.91 9.38
N PHE A 127 2.31 3.58 9.23
CA PHE A 127 2.99 2.96 8.09
C PHE A 127 2.24 3.13 6.76
N VAL A 128 1.07 3.76 6.79
CA VAL A 128 0.34 4.22 5.62
C VAL A 128 0.46 5.74 5.51
N LEU A 129 0.20 6.43 6.61
CA LEU A 129 0.11 7.90 6.62
C LEU A 129 1.44 8.58 6.32
N GLU A 130 2.53 8.13 6.94
CA GLU A 130 3.82 8.79 6.75
C GLU A 130 4.36 8.59 5.33
N PRO A 131 4.29 7.39 4.73
CA PRO A 131 4.65 7.27 3.32
C PRO A 131 3.76 8.08 2.39
N MET A 132 2.47 8.23 2.69
CA MET A 132 1.59 9.09 1.89
C MET A 132 2.02 10.54 1.94
N LEU A 133 2.41 11.02 3.12
CA LEU A 133 2.92 12.38 3.28
C LEU A 133 4.17 12.61 2.42
N GLU A 134 5.05 11.61 2.37
CA GLU A 134 6.24 11.69 1.53
C GLU A 134 5.89 11.83 0.05
N VAL A 135 4.90 11.07 -0.42
CA VAL A 135 4.56 11.01 -1.85
C VAL A 135 3.79 12.24 -2.32
N ASP A 136 2.84 12.73 -1.51
CA ASP A 136 1.85 13.71 -1.97
C ASP A 136 1.80 14.97 -1.10
N GLY A 137 2.63 15.06 -0.07
CA GLY A 137 2.58 16.19 0.85
C GLY A 137 1.37 16.13 1.76
N ASP A 138 1.03 17.27 2.36
CA ASP A 138 -0.02 17.34 3.38
C ASP A 138 -1.42 17.40 2.75
N ARG A 139 -1.82 16.30 2.13
CA ARG A 139 -3.12 16.18 1.47
C ARG A 139 -4.26 16.24 2.48
N PHE A 140 -5.31 16.98 2.13
CA PHE A 140 -6.56 16.95 2.89
C PHE A 140 -7.44 15.81 2.38
N ILE A 141 -7.94 14.99 3.29
CA ILE A 141 -8.78 13.84 2.95
C ILE A 141 -10.18 14.12 3.46
N PRO A 142 -11.18 14.25 2.55
CA PRO A 142 -12.54 14.58 2.96
C PRO A 142 -13.06 13.60 4.02
N GLY A 143 -13.63 14.16 5.08
CA GLY A 143 -14.14 13.38 6.20
C GLY A 143 -13.11 12.99 7.25
N TYR A 144 -11.81 13.22 7.00
CA TYR A 144 -10.75 12.80 7.91
C TYR A 144 -9.80 13.93 8.34
N GLY A 145 -9.51 14.87 7.45
CA GLY A 145 -8.58 15.96 7.73
C GLY A 145 -7.28 15.85 6.95
N SER A 146 -6.28 16.64 7.31
CA SER A 146 -5.00 16.60 6.64
C SER A 146 -4.17 15.40 7.10
N LEU A 147 -3.21 14.98 6.27
CA LEU A 147 -2.31 13.88 6.64
C LEU A 147 -1.53 14.20 7.91
N ARG A 148 -1.06 15.44 8.08
CA ARG A 148 -0.34 15.81 9.31
C ARG A 148 -1.21 15.71 10.54
N TYR A 149 -2.46 16.13 10.42
CA TYR A 149 -3.41 16.00 11.53
C TYR A 149 -3.61 14.52 11.88
N LEU A 150 -3.77 13.66 10.86
CA LEU A 150 -3.98 12.24 11.09
C LEU A 150 -2.75 11.58 11.72
N ILE A 151 -1.54 11.96 11.26
CA ILE A 151 -0.30 11.44 11.82
C ILE A 151 -0.17 11.84 13.29
N ASP A 152 -0.46 13.12 13.61
CA ASP A 152 -0.37 13.61 14.98
C ASP A 152 -1.32 12.88 15.94
N ASN A 153 -2.42 12.36 15.42
CA ASN A 153 -3.44 11.69 16.21
C ASN A 153 -3.42 10.15 16.10
N ALA A 154 -2.53 9.60 15.28
CA ALA A 154 -2.43 8.15 15.12
C ALA A 154 -1.67 7.53 16.30
N PRO A 155 -1.97 6.27 16.64
CA PRO A 155 -1.22 5.57 17.68
C PRO A 155 0.27 5.52 17.35
N PRO A 156 1.15 5.63 18.36
CA PRO A 156 2.58 5.54 18.11
C PRO A 156 2.97 4.18 17.55
N LEU A 157 3.96 4.19 16.68
CA LEU A 157 4.48 2.97 16.06
C LEU A 157 5.96 3.18 15.77
N ARG A 158 6.78 2.19 16.15
CA ARG A 158 8.19 2.21 15.81
C ARG A 158 8.35 1.98 14.32
N MET A 159 8.90 2.96 13.63
CA MET A 159 9.10 2.93 12.17
C MET A 159 10.45 3.50 11.82
N GLU A 160 11.02 2.99 10.74
CA GLU A 160 12.29 3.44 10.21
C GLU A 160 12.19 3.57 8.69
N LYS A 161 12.54 4.74 8.17
CA LYS A 161 12.62 4.95 6.73
C LYS A 161 13.94 4.37 6.24
N LEU A 162 13.88 3.44 5.30
CA LEU A 162 15.06 2.78 4.78
C LEU A 162 15.71 3.65 3.70
N ALA A 163 17.04 3.58 3.62
CA ALA A 163 17.74 4.22 2.52
C ALA A 163 17.36 3.52 1.22
N THR A 164 17.15 4.32 0.15
CA THR A 164 16.89 3.74 -1.16
C THR A 164 18.21 3.27 -1.77
N ALA A 165 18.10 2.27 -2.67
CA ALA A 165 19.28 1.76 -3.34
C ALA A 165 19.95 2.82 -4.20
N ASP A 166 19.25 3.85 -4.59
CA ASP A 166 19.77 4.92 -5.45
C ASP A 166 20.34 6.10 -4.67
N GLY A 167 20.50 5.95 -3.44
CA GLY A 167 21.19 6.92 -2.64
C GLY A 167 20.52 7.78 -1.81
#